data_01f4dcf1d18fc6ac9aab488b9b505d5b
#
_entry.id   01f4dcf1d18fc6ac9aab488b9b505d5b
#
_cell.length_a   1.000
_cell.length_b   1.000
_cell.length_c   1.000
_cell.angle_alpha   90.00
_cell.angle_beta   90.00
_cell.angle_gamma   90.00
#
_symmetry.space_group_name_H-M   'P 1'
#
loop_
_entity.id
_entity.type
_entity.pdbx_description
1 polymer ?
#
loop_
_entity_poly.entity_id
_entity_poly.type
_entity_poly.pdbx_seq_one_letter_code
_entity_poly.pdbx_strand_id
1 'polypeptide(L)'
;MQPGKGFLVWLAGLSVLGFLATDMYLPAFAAIQSDLQTPASAVSASLSLFLAGFAVAQLLWGPLSDHYGRKPILLLGLSIFALGSLGMLWVENATGLLALRFVQAVGVCAASVIWQALVTDYYPSQKVNRIFATIMPLVGLSPALAPLLGSWILVHFSWQAIFATLFAITLILMLPALRLKPTAKARDDSQDKLTFATLLRSKTYRGNVLIYAACSASFFAWLTGSPFILSEMGYSPAVIGLSYVPQTIAFLVGGYGCRAALQKWQGRQLLPWLLILYAISVVATWATGFIHHVALAEILIPFCVMAIANGAIYPIVVAQALRPFPQATGRAAALQNTLQLGLCFLASLVVSWLIATPLLTTTSVMLTTVLLAAVGYKMQSQKAGTPQTDDRVQIAHGESH
;
A
#
# COMPACT_ATOMS: atom_id res chain seq x y z
N MET A 1 0.35 27.53 -16.74
CA MET A 1 -1.10 27.31 -16.56
C MET A 1 -1.31 26.89 -15.11
N GLN A 2 -2.07 27.59 -14.29
CA GLN A 2 -2.41 27.09 -12.97
C GLN A 2 -3.32 25.87 -13.14
N PRO A 3 -3.02 24.74 -12.50
CA PRO A 3 -3.83 23.54 -12.64
C PRO A 3 -5.23 23.79 -12.06
N GLY A 4 -6.25 23.63 -12.91
CA GLY A 4 -7.66 23.80 -12.53
C GLY A 4 -8.20 22.63 -11.71
N LYS A 5 -9.47 22.73 -11.25
CA LYS A 5 -10.15 21.66 -10.49
C LYS A 5 -10.13 20.30 -11.23
N GLY A 6 -10.26 20.31 -12.56
CA GLY A 6 -10.20 19.07 -13.37
C GLY A 6 -8.84 18.34 -13.29
N PHE A 7 -7.74 19.08 -13.19
CA PHE A 7 -6.41 18.49 -12.99
C PHE A 7 -6.27 17.81 -11.62
N LEU A 8 -6.85 18.41 -10.58
CA LEU A 8 -6.88 17.81 -9.23
C LEU A 8 -7.68 16.49 -9.21
N VAL A 9 -8.87 16.47 -9.84
CA VAL A 9 -9.71 15.27 -9.95
C VAL A 9 -8.97 14.17 -10.72
N TRP A 10 -8.27 14.53 -11.78
CA TRP A 10 -7.46 13.58 -12.54
C TRP A 10 -6.30 13.00 -11.73
N LEU A 11 -5.58 13.83 -10.96
CA LEU A 11 -4.53 13.35 -10.04
C LEU A 11 -5.09 12.41 -8.97
N ALA A 12 -6.29 12.72 -8.44
CA ALA A 12 -6.99 11.83 -7.52
C ALA A 12 -7.34 10.49 -8.18
N GLY A 13 -7.80 10.51 -9.44
CA GLY A 13 -8.03 9.28 -10.21
C GLY A 13 -6.77 8.42 -10.39
N LEU A 14 -5.63 9.05 -10.74
CA LEU A 14 -4.35 8.34 -10.83
C LEU A 14 -3.91 7.74 -9.49
N SER A 15 -4.14 8.45 -8.38
CA SER A 15 -3.71 8.03 -7.05
C SER A 15 -4.47 6.79 -6.54
N VAL A 16 -5.75 6.64 -6.91
CA VAL A 16 -6.58 5.52 -6.47
C VAL A 16 -6.56 4.34 -7.45
N LEU A 17 -6.07 4.51 -8.68
CA LEU A 17 -6.11 3.48 -9.71
C LEU A 17 -5.44 2.17 -9.27
N GLY A 18 -4.30 2.25 -8.56
CA GLY A 18 -3.59 1.08 -8.02
C GLY A 18 -4.43 0.30 -7.01
N PHE A 19 -5.18 0.99 -6.15
CA PHE A 19 -6.08 0.37 -5.17
C PHE A 19 -7.31 -0.24 -5.85
N LEU A 20 -7.88 0.45 -6.85
CA LEU A 20 -8.95 -0.13 -7.65
C LEU A 20 -8.49 -1.43 -8.32
N ALA A 21 -7.30 -1.43 -8.91
CA ALA A 21 -6.72 -2.62 -9.54
C ALA A 21 -6.45 -3.77 -8.56
N THR A 22 -6.14 -3.47 -7.30
CA THR A 22 -5.85 -4.45 -6.26
C THR A 22 -7.12 -5.01 -5.65
N ASP A 23 -8.11 -4.15 -5.35
CA ASP A 23 -9.17 -4.49 -4.40
C ASP A 23 -10.52 -4.78 -5.07
N MET A 24 -10.79 -4.25 -6.29
CA MET A 24 -12.10 -4.46 -6.95
C MET A 24 -12.41 -5.92 -7.26
N TYR A 25 -11.42 -6.76 -7.55
CA TYR A 25 -11.66 -8.15 -7.94
C TYR A 25 -11.67 -9.13 -6.76
N LEU A 26 -11.35 -8.69 -5.54
CA LEU A 26 -11.32 -9.56 -4.35
C LEU A 26 -12.65 -10.31 -4.14
N PRO A 27 -13.84 -9.67 -4.23
CA PRO A 27 -15.11 -10.39 -4.08
C PRO A 27 -15.37 -11.42 -5.19
N ALA A 28 -14.64 -11.35 -6.30
CA ALA A 28 -14.78 -12.24 -7.45
C ALA A 28 -13.92 -13.51 -7.37
N PHE A 29 -13.11 -13.72 -6.33
CA PHE A 29 -12.19 -14.85 -6.23
C PHE A 29 -12.88 -16.21 -6.44
N ALA A 30 -14.01 -16.44 -5.78
CA ALA A 30 -14.77 -17.69 -5.94
C ALA A 30 -15.35 -17.85 -7.36
N ALA A 31 -15.81 -16.76 -7.97
CA ALA A 31 -16.33 -16.77 -9.34
C ALA A 31 -15.19 -17.07 -10.36
N ILE A 32 -14.03 -16.44 -10.21
CA ILE A 32 -12.84 -16.70 -11.05
C ILE A 32 -12.38 -18.15 -10.89
N GLN A 33 -12.34 -18.66 -9.65
CA GLN A 33 -11.97 -20.04 -9.38
C GLN A 33 -12.89 -21.03 -10.11
N SER A 34 -14.18 -20.81 -10.03
CA SER A 34 -15.19 -21.65 -10.66
C SER A 34 -15.13 -21.57 -12.18
N ASP A 35 -15.02 -20.38 -12.76
CA ASP A 35 -15.03 -20.14 -14.21
C ASP A 35 -13.77 -20.70 -14.89
N LEU A 36 -12.60 -20.48 -14.31
CA LEU A 36 -11.32 -20.97 -14.84
C LEU A 36 -11.01 -22.42 -14.43
N GLN A 37 -11.88 -23.10 -13.66
CA GLN A 37 -11.67 -24.46 -13.15
C GLN A 37 -10.29 -24.65 -12.52
N THR A 38 -9.88 -23.68 -11.69
CA THR A 38 -8.53 -23.59 -11.12
C THR A 38 -8.57 -23.68 -9.59
N PRO A 39 -7.50 -24.14 -8.92
CA PRO A 39 -7.47 -24.18 -7.47
C PRO A 39 -7.46 -22.76 -6.85
N ALA A 40 -8.00 -22.64 -5.63
CA ALA A 40 -8.03 -21.39 -4.86
C ALA A 40 -6.63 -20.76 -4.71
N SER A 41 -5.59 -21.60 -4.59
CA SER A 41 -4.19 -21.17 -4.51
C SER A 41 -3.73 -20.38 -5.74
N ALA A 42 -4.20 -20.73 -6.93
CA ALA A 42 -3.84 -20.00 -8.16
C ALA A 42 -4.54 -18.63 -8.22
N VAL A 43 -5.82 -18.56 -7.79
CA VAL A 43 -6.54 -17.28 -7.76
C VAL A 43 -5.93 -16.34 -6.71
N SER A 44 -5.67 -16.83 -5.51
CA SER A 44 -5.03 -16.02 -4.46
C SER A 44 -3.59 -15.61 -4.82
N ALA A 45 -2.82 -16.49 -5.49
CA ALA A 45 -1.48 -16.17 -6.00
C ALA A 45 -1.50 -15.02 -7.04
N SER A 46 -2.63 -14.77 -7.70
CA SER A 46 -2.76 -13.64 -8.62
C SER A 46 -2.59 -12.28 -7.91
N LEU A 47 -3.05 -12.16 -6.66
CA LEU A 47 -2.78 -10.99 -5.83
C LEU A 47 -1.30 -10.93 -5.42
N SER A 48 -0.70 -12.07 -5.05
CA SER A 48 0.72 -12.14 -4.70
C SER A 48 1.60 -11.66 -5.86
N LEU A 49 1.36 -12.15 -7.09
CA LEU A 49 2.11 -11.74 -8.26
C LEU A 49 1.87 -10.27 -8.63
N PHE A 50 0.67 -9.75 -8.38
CA PHE A 50 0.42 -8.32 -8.52
C PHE A 50 1.31 -7.52 -7.57
N LEU A 51 1.41 -7.91 -6.29
CA LEU A 51 2.28 -7.24 -5.32
C LEU A 51 3.76 -7.33 -5.71
N ALA A 52 4.22 -8.47 -6.24
CA ALA A 52 5.57 -8.64 -6.75
C ALA A 52 5.86 -7.69 -7.91
N GLY A 53 4.98 -7.67 -8.91
CA GLY A 53 5.08 -6.77 -10.07
C GLY A 53 5.12 -5.31 -9.66
N PHE A 54 4.26 -4.93 -8.72
CA PHE A 54 4.21 -3.57 -8.19
C PHE A 54 5.50 -3.19 -7.44
N ALA A 55 6.02 -4.08 -6.59
CA ALA A 55 7.25 -3.85 -5.82
C ALA A 55 8.48 -3.65 -6.74
N VAL A 56 8.62 -4.48 -7.77
CA VAL A 56 9.71 -4.36 -8.75
C VAL A 56 9.57 -3.08 -9.58
N ALA A 57 8.37 -2.82 -10.07
CA ALA A 57 8.10 -1.67 -10.95
C ALA A 57 8.29 -0.33 -10.22
N GLN A 58 8.06 -0.28 -8.91
CA GLN A 58 8.22 0.93 -8.09
C GLN A 58 9.65 1.46 -8.10
N LEU A 59 10.65 0.58 -8.16
CA LEU A 59 12.05 0.98 -8.27
C LEU A 59 12.42 1.53 -9.66
N LEU A 60 11.66 1.15 -10.70
CA LEU A 60 11.95 1.48 -12.08
C LEU A 60 11.29 2.78 -12.54
N TRP A 61 9.99 2.96 -12.21
CA TRP A 61 9.21 4.08 -12.76
C TRP A 61 9.64 5.45 -12.26
N GLY A 62 10.13 5.57 -11.03
CA GLY A 62 10.66 6.82 -10.50
C GLY A 62 11.82 7.35 -11.37
N PRO A 63 12.98 6.66 -11.40
CA PRO A 63 14.13 7.04 -12.21
C PRO A 63 13.82 7.19 -13.70
N LEU A 64 13.01 6.29 -14.28
CA LEU A 64 12.62 6.39 -15.70
C LEU A 64 11.82 7.66 -15.97
N SER A 65 10.90 8.03 -15.08
CA SER A 65 10.10 9.25 -15.25
C SER A 65 10.91 10.54 -15.03
N ASP A 66 11.97 10.47 -14.22
CA ASP A 66 12.90 11.57 -14.04
C ASP A 66 13.78 11.78 -15.28
N HIS A 67 14.18 10.68 -15.92
CA HIS A 67 15.07 10.70 -17.09
C HIS A 67 14.33 11.01 -18.40
N TYR A 68 13.24 10.27 -18.69
CA TYR A 68 12.49 10.40 -19.95
C TYR A 68 11.32 11.39 -19.89
N GLY A 69 11.03 11.92 -18.70
CA GLY A 69 9.90 12.82 -18.45
C GLY A 69 8.63 12.12 -17.98
N ARG A 70 7.79 12.85 -17.26
CA ARG A 70 6.57 12.31 -16.61
C ARG A 70 5.55 11.77 -17.63
N LYS A 71 5.32 12.54 -18.71
CA LYS A 71 4.29 12.21 -19.71
C LYS A 71 4.52 10.87 -20.42
N PRO A 72 5.67 10.62 -21.09
CA PRO A 72 5.85 9.38 -21.84
C PRO A 72 5.83 8.14 -20.93
N ILE A 73 6.39 8.24 -19.73
CA ILE A 73 6.43 7.12 -18.78
C ILE A 73 5.04 6.84 -18.18
N LEU A 74 4.26 7.88 -17.85
CA LEU A 74 2.88 7.70 -17.40
C LEU A 74 2.03 7.04 -18.49
N LEU A 75 2.13 7.51 -19.74
CA LEU A 75 1.39 6.91 -20.86
C LEU A 75 1.80 5.47 -21.11
N LEU A 76 3.10 5.16 -21.05
CA LEU A 76 3.59 3.79 -21.18
C LEU A 76 3.00 2.89 -20.08
N GLY A 77 3.06 3.32 -18.83
CA GLY A 77 2.50 2.54 -17.71
C GLY A 77 1.00 2.33 -17.82
N LEU A 78 0.24 3.40 -18.12
CA LEU A 78 -1.21 3.31 -18.35
C LEU A 78 -1.55 2.40 -19.54
N SER A 79 -0.75 2.44 -20.64
CA SER A 79 -0.95 1.55 -21.79
C SER A 79 -0.72 0.08 -21.42
N ILE A 80 0.34 -0.22 -20.67
CA ILE A 80 0.61 -1.58 -20.17
C ILE A 80 -0.55 -2.04 -19.27
N PHE A 81 -1.04 -1.20 -18.37
CA PHE A 81 -2.15 -1.53 -17.49
C PHE A 81 -3.46 -1.73 -18.27
N ALA A 82 -3.75 -0.88 -19.26
CA ALA A 82 -4.92 -0.99 -20.13
C ALA A 82 -4.89 -2.30 -20.93
N LEU A 83 -3.76 -2.62 -21.57
CA LEU A 83 -3.60 -3.87 -22.33
C LEU A 83 -3.71 -5.11 -21.43
N GLY A 84 -3.11 -5.07 -20.24
CA GLY A 84 -3.25 -6.12 -19.24
C GLY A 84 -4.70 -6.31 -18.79
N SER A 85 -5.44 -5.21 -18.59
CA SER A 85 -6.86 -5.25 -18.19
C SER A 85 -7.75 -5.72 -19.34
N LEU A 86 -7.45 -5.30 -20.55
CA LEU A 86 -8.15 -5.78 -21.75
C LEU A 86 -7.92 -7.28 -21.97
N GLY A 87 -6.67 -7.76 -21.80
CA GLY A 87 -6.32 -9.18 -21.93
C GLY A 87 -7.08 -10.08 -20.97
N MET A 88 -7.46 -9.56 -19.78
CA MET A 88 -8.25 -10.32 -18.79
C MET A 88 -9.63 -10.73 -19.29
N LEU A 89 -10.15 -10.10 -20.33
CA LEU A 89 -11.47 -10.44 -20.91
C LEU A 89 -11.47 -11.80 -21.62
N TRP A 90 -10.29 -12.28 -22.04
CA TRP A 90 -10.11 -13.56 -22.77
C TRP A 90 -9.23 -14.56 -22.01
N VAL A 91 -9.10 -14.39 -20.70
CA VAL A 91 -8.36 -15.35 -19.85
C VAL A 91 -9.19 -16.62 -19.70
N GLU A 92 -8.59 -17.76 -20.05
CA GLU A 92 -9.19 -19.08 -19.98
C GLU A 92 -8.48 -20.03 -18.99
N ASN A 93 -7.38 -19.60 -18.39
CA ASN A 93 -6.60 -20.44 -17.49
C ASN A 93 -5.84 -19.65 -16.42
N ALA A 94 -5.38 -20.37 -15.40
CA ALA A 94 -4.64 -19.77 -14.27
C ALA A 94 -3.35 -19.08 -14.70
N THR A 95 -2.61 -19.62 -15.65
CA THR A 95 -1.34 -19.04 -16.11
C THR A 95 -1.56 -17.68 -16.75
N GLY A 96 -2.58 -17.55 -17.59
CA GLY A 96 -2.98 -16.26 -18.18
C GLY A 96 -3.38 -15.25 -17.13
N LEU A 97 -4.19 -15.67 -16.13
CA LEU A 97 -4.57 -14.84 -15.00
C LEU A 97 -3.32 -14.31 -14.26
N LEU A 98 -2.41 -15.19 -13.88
CA LEU A 98 -1.21 -14.84 -13.14
C LEU A 98 -0.29 -13.89 -13.93
N ALA A 99 -0.04 -14.18 -15.20
CA ALA A 99 0.79 -13.36 -16.09
C ALA A 99 0.21 -11.96 -16.27
N LEU A 100 -1.09 -11.85 -16.56
CA LEU A 100 -1.74 -10.56 -16.78
C LEU A 100 -1.84 -9.74 -15.48
N ARG A 101 -2.01 -10.37 -14.32
CA ARG A 101 -1.98 -9.67 -13.03
C ARG A 101 -0.60 -9.05 -12.75
N PHE A 102 0.48 -9.75 -13.10
CA PHE A 102 1.83 -9.18 -13.02
C PHE A 102 2.00 -7.99 -13.98
N VAL A 103 1.57 -8.13 -15.25
CA VAL A 103 1.62 -7.05 -16.24
C VAL A 103 0.80 -5.83 -15.80
N GLN A 104 -0.41 -6.04 -15.28
CA GLN A 104 -1.24 -4.97 -14.72
C GLN A 104 -0.53 -4.22 -13.59
N ALA A 105 0.10 -4.95 -12.67
CA ALA A 105 0.83 -4.36 -11.55
C ALA A 105 1.98 -3.47 -12.01
N VAL A 106 2.78 -3.97 -12.96
CA VAL A 106 3.87 -3.18 -13.56
C VAL A 106 3.33 -1.90 -14.18
N GLY A 107 2.24 -1.98 -14.95
CA GLY A 107 1.66 -0.81 -15.61
C GLY A 107 1.09 0.22 -14.65
N VAL A 108 0.22 -0.20 -13.72
CA VAL A 108 -0.48 0.71 -12.80
C VAL A 108 0.45 1.38 -11.78
N CYS A 109 1.57 0.75 -11.46
CA CYS A 109 2.58 1.29 -10.58
C CYS A 109 3.13 2.63 -11.08
N ALA A 110 3.23 2.83 -12.41
CA ALA A 110 3.64 4.10 -12.99
C ALA A 110 2.72 5.25 -12.56
N ALA A 111 1.40 5.04 -12.62
CA ALA A 111 0.42 6.04 -12.15
C ALA A 111 0.60 6.34 -10.66
N SER A 112 0.78 5.30 -9.83
CA SER A 112 0.95 5.41 -8.37
C SER A 112 2.23 6.15 -7.95
N VAL A 113 3.28 6.11 -8.75
CA VAL A 113 4.53 6.84 -8.51
C VAL A 113 4.46 8.26 -9.08
N ILE A 114 3.98 8.41 -10.31
CA ILE A 114 4.08 9.66 -11.07
C ILE A 114 3.09 10.72 -10.58
N TRP A 115 1.90 10.34 -10.06
CA TRP A 115 0.95 11.35 -9.57
C TRP A 115 1.54 12.24 -8.47
N GLN A 116 2.35 11.67 -7.57
CA GLN A 116 3.02 12.42 -6.51
C GLN A 116 4.06 13.41 -7.08
N ALA A 117 4.82 12.95 -8.08
CA ALA A 117 5.77 13.80 -8.78
C ALA A 117 5.06 14.95 -9.53
N LEU A 118 3.92 14.67 -10.19
CA LEU A 118 3.12 15.71 -10.84
C LEU A 118 2.59 16.76 -9.86
N VAL A 119 2.22 16.37 -8.63
CA VAL A 119 1.84 17.35 -7.59
C VAL A 119 3.00 18.31 -7.33
N THR A 120 4.21 17.80 -7.16
CA THR A 120 5.39 18.64 -6.88
C THR A 120 5.84 19.46 -8.08
N ASP A 121 5.63 18.96 -9.31
CA ASP A 121 6.05 19.62 -10.54
C ASP A 121 5.09 20.74 -10.97
N TYR A 122 3.78 20.61 -10.68
CA TYR A 122 2.74 21.54 -11.16
C TYR A 122 2.22 22.52 -10.10
N TYR A 123 2.41 22.23 -8.81
CA TYR A 123 1.94 23.12 -7.74
C TYR A 123 3.12 23.80 -7.01
N PRO A 124 2.97 25.07 -6.62
CA PRO A 124 3.96 25.76 -5.78
C PRO A 124 4.15 25.03 -4.44
N SER A 125 5.36 25.03 -3.89
CA SER A 125 5.72 24.31 -2.66
C SER A 125 4.77 24.56 -1.49
N GLN A 126 4.23 25.79 -1.37
CA GLN A 126 3.28 26.15 -0.31
C GLN A 126 1.91 25.47 -0.46
N LYS A 127 1.54 25.04 -1.69
CA LYS A 127 0.26 24.36 -1.97
C LYS A 127 0.36 22.85 -1.98
N VAL A 128 1.54 22.27 -2.11
CA VAL A 128 1.78 20.82 -2.23
C VAL A 128 1.12 20.06 -1.07
N ASN A 129 1.37 20.47 0.18
CA ASN A 129 0.77 19.82 1.36
C ASN A 129 -0.76 19.86 1.35
N ARG A 130 -1.35 20.95 0.87
CA ARG A 130 -2.80 21.09 0.75
C ARG A 130 -3.37 20.15 -0.30
N ILE A 131 -2.68 19.96 -1.42
CA ILE A 131 -3.10 19.04 -2.49
C ILE A 131 -3.05 17.60 -2.00
N PHE A 132 -1.94 17.19 -1.35
CA PHE A 132 -1.86 15.87 -0.72
C PHE A 132 -2.96 15.66 0.32
N ALA A 133 -3.22 16.64 1.19
CA ALA A 133 -4.29 16.56 2.18
C ALA A 133 -5.69 16.44 1.56
N THR A 134 -5.88 16.88 0.32
CA THR A 134 -7.16 16.75 -0.41
C THR A 134 -7.28 15.36 -1.05
N ILE A 135 -6.19 14.79 -1.58
CA ILE A 135 -6.20 13.49 -2.29
C ILE A 135 -6.13 12.31 -1.31
N MET A 136 -5.34 12.39 -0.23
CA MET A 136 -5.10 11.27 0.70
C MET A 136 -6.36 10.67 1.32
N PRO A 137 -7.44 11.41 1.67
CA PRO A 137 -8.69 10.79 2.13
C PRO A 137 -9.34 9.88 1.09
N LEU A 138 -9.26 10.20 -0.20
CA LEU A 138 -9.78 9.34 -1.28
C LEU A 138 -8.96 8.05 -1.40
N VAL A 139 -7.64 8.16 -1.29
CA VAL A 139 -6.74 6.99 -1.21
C VAL A 139 -7.09 6.12 0.00
N GLY A 140 -7.33 6.73 1.16
CA GLY A 140 -7.72 6.02 2.38
C GLY A 140 -9.09 5.36 2.31
N LEU A 141 -10.02 5.87 1.49
CA LEU A 141 -11.36 5.29 1.30
C LEU A 141 -11.37 4.20 0.20
N SER A 142 -10.38 4.16 -0.68
CA SER A 142 -10.38 3.23 -1.82
C SER A 142 -10.48 1.75 -1.42
N PRO A 143 -9.86 1.25 -0.32
CA PRO A 143 -10.02 -0.14 0.09
C PRO A 143 -11.44 -0.53 0.52
N ALA A 144 -12.31 0.44 0.83
CA ALA A 144 -13.74 0.18 1.05
C ALA A 144 -14.53 0.26 -0.26
N LEU A 145 -14.30 1.32 -1.04
CA LEU A 145 -15.09 1.62 -2.22
C LEU A 145 -14.78 0.66 -3.38
N ALA A 146 -13.54 0.22 -3.54
CA ALA A 146 -13.14 -0.67 -4.61
C ALA A 146 -13.80 -2.05 -4.54
N PRO A 147 -13.78 -2.79 -3.40
CA PRO A 147 -14.48 -4.06 -3.30
C PRO A 147 -16.01 -3.92 -3.41
N LEU A 148 -16.59 -2.82 -2.90
CA LEU A 148 -18.03 -2.55 -3.08
C LEU A 148 -18.40 -2.38 -4.55
N LEU A 149 -17.63 -1.60 -5.29
CA LEU A 149 -17.83 -1.44 -6.73
C LEU A 149 -17.63 -2.76 -7.46
N GLY A 150 -16.59 -3.50 -7.10
CA GLY A 150 -16.29 -4.82 -7.67
C GLY A 150 -17.39 -5.85 -7.42
N SER A 151 -17.92 -5.91 -6.19
CA SER A 151 -19.02 -6.81 -5.85
C SER A 151 -20.30 -6.43 -6.58
N TRP A 152 -20.61 -5.13 -6.72
CA TRP A 152 -21.76 -4.66 -7.48
C TRP A 152 -21.66 -5.05 -8.96
N ILE A 153 -20.48 -4.85 -9.58
CA ILE A 153 -20.26 -5.26 -10.97
C ILE A 153 -20.40 -6.78 -11.10
N LEU A 154 -19.83 -7.56 -10.18
CA LEU A 154 -19.89 -9.02 -10.22
C LEU A 154 -21.33 -9.53 -10.15
N VAL A 155 -22.17 -8.95 -9.30
CA VAL A 155 -23.58 -9.37 -9.11
C VAL A 155 -24.44 -9.07 -10.35
N HIS A 156 -24.16 -7.96 -11.06
CA HIS A 156 -25.00 -7.52 -12.19
C HIS A 156 -24.44 -7.95 -13.56
N PHE A 157 -23.17 -8.29 -13.63
CA PHE A 157 -22.46 -8.63 -14.86
C PHE A 157 -21.61 -9.91 -14.68
N SER A 158 -20.30 -9.79 -14.80
CA SER A 158 -19.34 -10.89 -14.63
C SER A 158 -18.05 -10.40 -13.97
N TRP A 159 -17.16 -11.32 -13.61
CA TRP A 159 -15.85 -10.94 -13.08
C TRP A 159 -14.98 -10.25 -14.15
N GLN A 160 -15.13 -10.61 -15.43
CA GLN A 160 -14.44 -9.96 -16.56
C GLN A 160 -14.85 -8.48 -16.67
N ALA A 161 -16.11 -8.16 -16.37
CA ALA A 161 -16.61 -6.77 -16.39
C ALA A 161 -15.88 -5.86 -15.40
N ILE A 162 -15.32 -6.40 -14.32
CA ILE A 162 -14.45 -5.65 -13.40
C ILE A 162 -13.21 -5.14 -14.15
N PHE A 163 -12.56 -6.00 -14.93
CA PHE A 163 -11.37 -5.64 -15.70
C PHE A 163 -11.71 -4.76 -16.90
N ALA A 164 -12.87 -4.94 -17.54
CA ALA A 164 -13.38 -4.01 -18.54
C ALA A 164 -13.61 -2.60 -17.96
N THR A 165 -14.10 -2.50 -16.73
CA THR A 165 -14.26 -1.23 -16.01
C THR A 165 -12.90 -0.59 -15.72
N LEU A 166 -11.91 -1.37 -15.27
CA LEU A 166 -10.54 -0.87 -15.05
C LEU A 166 -9.90 -0.39 -16.37
N PHE A 167 -10.11 -1.11 -17.47
CA PHE A 167 -9.70 -0.68 -18.80
C PHE A 167 -10.32 0.66 -19.19
N ALA A 168 -11.64 0.80 -19.04
CA ALA A 168 -12.35 2.05 -19.36
C ALA A 168 -11.88 3.22 -18.51
N ILE A 169 -11.73 3.04 -17.19
CA ILE A 169 -11.18 4.06 -16.27
C ILE A 169 -9.78 4.49 -16.73
N THR A 170 -8.94 3.52 -17.13
CA THR A 170 -7.58 3.81 -17.58
C THR A 170 -7.57 4.63 -18.84
N LEU A 171 -8.42 4.34 -19.82
CA LEU A 171 -8.56 5.15 -21.03
C LEU A 171 -8.99 6.58 -20.71
N ILE A 172 -9.95 6.75 -19.80
CA ILE A 172 -10.38 8.07 -19.35
C ILE A 172 -9.20 8.84 -18.71
N LEU A 173 -8.38 8.18 -17.89
CA LEU A 173 -7.21 8.79 -17.27
C LEU A 173 -6.07 9.08 -18.25
N MET A 174 -5.99 8.36 -19.35
CA MET A 174 -5.01 8.62 -20.42
C MET A 174 -5.29 9.92 -21.18
N LEU A 175 -6.56 10.32 -21.35
CA LEU A 175 -6.92 11.50 -22.12
C LEU A 175 -6.26 12.80 -21.61
N PRO A 176 -6.32 13.15 -20.29
CA PRO A 176 -5.59 14.30 -19.78
C PRO A 176 -4.07 14.11 -19.81
N ALA A 177 -3.58 12.85 -19.65
CA ALA A 177 -2.14 12.56 -19.75
C ALA A 177 -1.56 12.92 -21.11
N LEU A 178 -2.32 12.73 -22.20
CA LEU A 178 -1.93 13.11 -23.56
C LEU A 178 -1.72 14.64 -23.68
N ARG A 179 -2.40 15.44 -22.88
CA ARG A 179 -2.32 16.92 -22.88
C ARG A 179 -1.23 17.47 -21.95
N LEU A 180 -0.55 16.61 -21.18
CA LEU A 180 0.58 17.04 -20.35
C LEU A 180 1.68 17.64 -21.21
N LYS A 181 2.27 18.74 -20.74
CA LYS A 181 3.48 19.28 -21.37
C LYS A 181 4.66 18.36 -21.06
N PRO A 182 5.60 18.17 -22.00
CA PRO A 182 6.84 17.46 -21.71
C PRO A 182 7.59 18.19 -20.61
N THR A 183 7.76 17.56 -19.47
CA THR A 183 8.57 18.06 -18.35
C THR A 183 9.80 17.17 -18.27
N ALA A 184 10.80 17.47 -19.07
CA ALA A 184 12.14 16.94 -18.84
C ALA A 184 12.78 17.83 -17.77
N LYS A 185 12.85 17.37 -16.54
CA LYS A 185 13.68 18.00 -15.52
C LYS A 185 15.06 17.38 -15.63
N ALA A 186 16.04 18.17 -16.07
CA ALA A 186 17.43 17.78 -15.97
C ALA A 186 17.70 17.44 -14.50
N ARG A 187 18.12 16.21 -14.23
CA ARG A 187 18.50 15.76 -12.90
C ARG A 187 19.78 16.50 -12.53
N ASP A 188 19.76 17.19 -11.42
CA ASP A 188 20.97 17.69 -10.80
C ASP A 188 21.70 16.48 -10.17
N ASP A 189 22.67 15.92 -10.88
CA ASP A 189 23.47 14.75 -10.47
C ASP A 189 24.32 15.00 -9.21
N SER A 190 24.33 16.24 -8.71
CA SER A 190 25.13 16.64 -7.54
C SER A 190 24.54 16.17 -6.18
N GLN A 191 23.28 15.73 -6.13
CA GLN A 191 22.60 15.35 -4.87
C GLN A 191 22.67 13.85 -4.51
N ASP A 192 23.32 13.00 -5.31
CA ASP A 192 23.15 11.54 -5.24
C ASP A 192 24.33 10.78 -4.64
N LYS A 193 24.77 11.13 -3.41
CA LYS A 193 25.84 10.39 -2.71
C LYS A 193 25.35 9.30 -1.73
N LEU A 194 24.05 9.22 -1.41
CA LEU A 194 23.53 8.20 -0.48
C LEU A 194 23.06 6.95 -1.23
N THR A 195 23.81 5.85 -1.07
CA THR A 195 23.50 4.53 -1.64
C THR A 195 22.43 3.81 -0.82
N PHE A 196 21.65 2.92 -1.44
CA PHE A 196 20.71 2.03 -0.72
C PHE A 196 21.38 1.25 0.42
N ALA A 197 22.65 0.85 0.24
CA ALA A 197 23.44 0.20 1.28
C ALA A 197 23.62 1.07 2.53
N THR A 198 23.78 2.37 2.37
CA THR A 198 23.90 3.32 3.50
C THR A 198 22.58 3.41 4.29
N LEU A 199 21.43 3.43 3.61
CA LEU A 199 20.10 3.39 4.24
C LEU A 199 19.93 2.11 5.05
N LEU A 200 20.29 0.97 4.47
CA LEU A 200 20.20 -0.34 5.12
C LEU A 200 21.17 -0.55 6.29
N ARG A 201 22.23 0.25 6.41
CA ARG A 201 23.12 0.24 7.59
C ARG A 201 22.49 0.89 8.82
N SER A 202 21.54 1.79 8.64
CA SER A 202 20.85 2.45 9.75
C SER A 202 19.89 1.49 10.47
N LYS A 203 20.14 1.21 11.74
CA LYS A 203 19.27 0.38 12.59
C LYS A 203 17.89 0.99 12.74
N THR A 204 17.82 2.32 12.90
CA THR A 204 16.55 3.06 13.02
C THR A 204 15.72 2.92 11.73
N TYR A 205 16.35 3.07 10.57
CA TYR A 205 15.66 2.89 9.28
C TYR A 205 15.13 1.47 9.14
N ARG A 206 15.99 0.46 9.27
CA ARG A 206 15.58 -0.95 9.14
C ARG A 206 14.50 -1.34 10.12
N GLY A 207 14.60 -0.92 11.39
CA GLY A 207 13.61 -1.23 12.41
C GLY A 207 12.23 -0.67 12.07
N ASN A 208 12.14 0.61 11.69
CA ASN A 208 10.88 1.24 11.31
C ASN A 208 10.32 0.68 10.00
N VAL A 209 11.17 0.42 8.99
CA VAL A 209 10.74 -0.22 7.74
C VAL A 209 10.21 -1.63 8.00
N LEU A 210 10.85 -2.41 8.88
CA LEU A 210 10.39 -3.75 9.22
C LEU A 210 9.04 -3.73 9.94
N ILE A 211 8.79 -2.80 10.86
CA ILE A 211 7.49 -2.63 11.50
C ILE A 211 6.43 -2.29 10.45
N TYR A 212 6.72 -1.29 9.60
CA TYR A 212 5.79 -0.90 8.53
C TYR A 212 5.46 -2.05 7.59
N ALA A 213 6.48 -2.78 7.15
CA ALA A 213 6.32 -3.94 6.27
C ALA A 213 5.55 -5.08 6.94
N ALA A 214 5.83 -5.39 8.22
CA ALA A 214 5.15 -6.43 8.97
C ALA A 214 3.65 -6.14 9.15
N CYS A 215 3.31 -4.93 9.60
CA CYS A 215 1.92 -4.49 9.76
C CYS A 215 1.16 -4.49 8.41
N SER A 216 1.82 -4.07 7.33
CA SER A 216 1.24 -4.12 5.98
C SER A 216 1.08 -5.56 5.48
N ALA A 217 2.07 -6.43 5.73
CA ALA A 217 2.01 -7.84 5.34
C ALA A 217 0.86 -8.59 6.02
N SER A 218 0.56 -8.28 7.28
CA SER A 218 -0.62 -8.79 7.99
C SER A 218 -1.92 -8.41 7.28
N PHE A 219 -2.06 -7.15 6.85
CA PHE A 219 -3.22 -6.69 6.11
C PHE A 219 -3.34 -7.38 4.74
N PHE A 220 -2.25 -7.51 3.99
CA PHE A 220 -2.27 -8.18 2.68
C PHE A 220 -2.45 -9.70 2.79
N ALA A 221 -2.00 -10.34 3.87
CA ALA A 221 -2.35 -11.72 4.17
C ALA A 221 -3.87 -11.88 4.30
N TRP A 222 -4.52 -10.97 5.04
CA TRP A 222 -5.97 -10.93 5.14
C TRP A 222 -6.66 -10.69 3.80
N LEU A 223 -6.22 -9.71 2.99
CA LEU A 223 -6.78 -9.46 1.66
C LEU A 223 -6.70 -10.69 0.75
N THR A 224 -5.64 -11.50 0.89
CA THR A 224 -5.44 -12.71 0.11
C THR A 224 -6.37 -13.84 0.54
N GLY A 225 -6.54 -14.03 1.86
CA GLY A 225 -7.29 -15.15 2.43
C GLY A 225 -8.77 -14.88 2.64
N SER A 226 -9.14 -13.63 2.99
CA SER A 226 -10.51 -13.29 3.41
C SER A 226 -11.60 -13.59 2.37
N PRO A 227 -11.38 -13.43 1.04
CA PRO A 227 -12.42 -13.81 0.07
C PRO A 227 -12.78 -15.29 0.14
N PHE A 228 -11.80 -16.16 0.35
CA PHE A 228 -12.05 -17.61 0.51
C PHE A 228 -12.64 -17.93 1.87
N ILE A 229 -12.13 -17.34 2.96
CA ILE A 229 -12.68 -17.50 4.32
C ILE A 229 -14.17 -17.17 4.31
N LEU A 230 -14.54 -16.02 3.79
CA LEU A 230 -15.93 -15.54 3.79
C LEU A 230 -16.81 -16.34 2.82
N SER A 231 -16.26 -16.78 1.69
CA SER A 231 -16.97 -17.66 0.74
C SER A 231 -17.25 -19.03 1.35
N GLU A 232 -16.28 -19.65 2.06
CA GLU A 232 -16.47 -20.92 2.78
C GLU A 232 -17.50 -20.80 3.92
N MET A 233 -17.60 -19.62 4.55
CA MET A 233 -18.65 -19.33 5.53
C MET A 233 -20.04 -19.12 4.89
N GLY A 234 -20.16 -19.18 3.55
CA GLY A 234 -21.41 -19.04 2.80
C GLY A 234 -21.84 -17.60 2.52
N TYR A 235 -20.95 -16.63 2.72
CA TYR A 235 -21.29 -15.23 2.43
C TYR A 235 -21.23 -14.92 0.93
N SER A 236 -22.21 -14.14 0.46
CA SER A 236 -22.28 -13.68 -0.93
C SER A 236 -21.17 -12.67 -1.25
N PRO A 237 -20.80 -12.50 -2.54
CA PRO A 237 -19.83 -11.50 -2.96
C PRO A 237 -20.16 -10.08 -2.48
N ALA A 238 -21.46 -9.74 -2.38
CA ALA A 238 -21.89 -8.44 -1.86
C ALA A 238 -21.52 -8.26 -0.38
N VAL A 239 -21.72 -9.28 0.44
CA VAL A 239 -21.35 -9.26 1.86
C VAL A 239 -19.82 -9.23 2.02
N ILE A 240 -19.09 -9.97 1.17
CA ILE A 240 -17.62 -9.95 1.14
C ILE A 240 -17.14 -8.52 0.84
N GLY A 241 -17.66 -7.88 -0.20
CA GLY A 241 -17.33 -6.48 -0.51
C GLY A 241 -17.66 -5.52 0.63
N LEU A 242 -18.83 -5.68 1.26
CA LEU A 242 -19.26 -4.85 2.39
C LEU A 242 -18.38 -5.03 3.63
N SER A 243 -17.80 -6.20 3.85
CA SER A 243 -16.95 -6.49 5.01
C SER A 243 -15.69 -5.62 5.08
N TYR A 244 -15.22 -5.08 3.94
CA TYR A 244 -14.06 -4.19 3.90
C TYR A 244 -14.36 -2.75 4.37
N VAL A 245 -15.63 -2.36 4.43
CA VAL A 245 -16.03 -1.01 4.86
C VAL A 245 -15.67 -0.74 6.32
N PRO A 246 -16.07 -1.56 7.30
CA PRO A 246 -15.72 -1.32 8.71
C PRO A 246 -14.21 -1.35 8.94
N GLN A 247 -13.47 -2.19 8.20
CA GLN A 247 -12.00 -2.25 8.26
C GLN A 247 -11.36 -0.93 7.81
N THR A 248 -11.85 -0.35 6.72
CA THR A 248 -11.38 0.94 6.20
C THR A 248 -11.72 2.09 7.14
N ILE A 249 -12.93 2.11 7.70
CA ILE A 249 -13.32 3.11 8.70
C ILE A 249 -12.43 3.01 9.93
N ALA A 250 -12.17 1.80 10.41
CA ALA A 250 -11.29 1.54 11.55
C ALA A 250 -9.86 2.05 11.29
N PHE A 251 -9.30 1.79 10.09
CA PHE A 251 -8.01 2.31 9.69
C PHE A 251 -7.95 3.85 9.70
N LEU A 252 -8.97 4.51 9.16
CA LEU A 252 -9.06 5.96 9.16
C LEU A 252 -9.20 6.52 10.59
N VAL A 253 -10.02 5.90 11.43
CA VAL A 253 -10.13 6.25 12.86
C VAL A 253 -8.76 6.18 13.55
N GLY A 254 -7.98 5.12 13.29
CA GLY A 254 -6.62 4.98 13.78
C GLY A 254 -5.70 6.11 13.31
N GLY A 255 -5.74 6.45 12.03
CA GLY A 255 -4.92 7.51 11.43
C GLY A 255 -5.25 8.91 11.99
N TYR A 256 -6.53 9.27 12.02
CA TYR A 256 -6.97 10.55 12.59
C TYR A 256 -6.77 10.61 14.10
N GLY A 257 -7.01 9.51 14.82
CA GLY A 257 -6.73 9.38 16.26
C GLY A 257 -5.25 9.57 16.57
N CYS A 258 -4.37 8.97 15.76
CA CYS A 258 -2.93 9.16 15.87
C CYS A 258 -2.55 10.63 15.66
N ARG A 259 -3.10 11.30 14.66
CA ARG A 259 -2.86 12.73 14.41
C ARG A 259 -3.24 13.59 15.63
N ALA A 260 -4.38 13.31 16.25
CA ALA A 260 -4.81 14.00 17.46
C ALA A 260 -3.89 13.69 18.67
N ALA A 261 -3.50 12.42 18.82
CA ALA A 261 -2.61 12.00 19.89
C ALA A 261 -1.20 12.62 19.79
N LEU A 262 -0.67 12.77 18.56
CA LEU A 262 0.64 13.38 18.30
C LEU A 262 0.71 14.88 18.64
N GLN A 263 -0.43 15.53 18.90
CA GLN A 263 -0.44 16.90 19.46
C GLN A 263 -0.03 16.94 20.93
N LYS A 264 -0.20 15.83 21.67
CA LYS A 264 0.07 15.75 23.12
C LYS A 264 1.25 14.83 23.44
N TRP A 265 1.49 13.79 22.65
CA TRP A 265 2.51 12.77 22.89
C TRP A 265 3.44 12.61 21.71
N GLN A 266 4.67 12.18 21.96
CA GLN A 266 5.62 11.87 20.90
C GLN A 266 5.31 10.49 20.30
N GLY A 267 5.50 10.33 18.99
CA GLY A 267 5.27 9.05 18.31
C GLY A 267 6.08 7.89 18.90
N ARG A 268 7.26 8.17 19.47
CA ARG A 268 8.08 7.17 20.16
C ARG A 268 7.43 6.64 21.45
N GLN A 269 6.65 7.46 22.13
CA GLN A 269 5.92 7.06 23.34
C GLN A 269 4.66 6.24 23.01
N LEU A 270 4.00 6.58 21.89
CA LEU A 270 2.78 5.90 21.45
C LEU A 270 3.07 4.54 20.79
N LEU A 271 4.16 4.41 20.07
CA LEU A 271 4.46 3.23 19.26
C LEU A 271 4.42 1.90 20.03
N PRO A 272 5.02 1.74 21.24
CA PRO A 272 4.96 0.47 21.96
C PRO A 272 3.52 0.06 22.32
N TRP A 273 2.68 0.99 22.74
CA TRP A 273 1.27 0.71 23.06
C TRP A 273 0.46 0.30 21.81
N LEU A 274 0.72 0.96 20.70
CA LEU A 274 0.10 0.60 19.41
C LEU A 274 0.54 -0.78 18.93
N LEU A 275 1.80 -1.15 19.13
CA LEU A 275 2.30 -2.49 18.80
C LEU A 275 1.72 -3.57 19.72
N ILE A 276 1.49 -3.26 21.01
CA ILE A 276 0.77 -4.16 21.91
C ILE A 276 -0.67 -4.34 21.46
N LEU A 277 -1.37 -3.25 21.12
CA LEU A 277 -2.73 -3.30 20.57
C LEU A 277 -2.79 -4.14 19.29
N TYR A 278 -1.83 -3.92 18.37
CA TYR A 278 -1.67 -4.71 17.17
C TYR A 278 -1.48 -6.20 17.48
N ALA A 279 -0.57 -6.53 18.39
CA ALA A 279 -0.29 -7.92 18.76
C ALA A 279 -1.52 -8.62 19.38
N ILE A 280 -2.20 -7.96 20.32
CA ILE A 280 -3.41 -8.51 20.96
C ILE A 280 -4.50 -8.75 19.92
N SER A 281 -4.73 -7.80 19.00
CA SER A 281 -5.76 -7.95 17.97
C SER A 281 -5.44 -9.05 16.97
N VAL A 282 -4.18 -9.22 16.56
CA VAL A 282 -3.76 -10.32 15.69
C VAL A 282 -3.90 -11.68 16.39
N VAL A 283 -3.49 -11.78 17.67
CA VAL A 283 -3.67 -13.00 18.47
C VAL A 283 -5.16 -13.33 18.62
N ALA A 284 -6.01 -12.33 18.88
CA ALA A 284 -7.45 -12.53 18.96
C ALA A 284 -8.04 -13.02 17.63
N THR A 285 -7.60 -12.45 16.50
CA THR A 285 -8.01 -12.93 15.17
C THR A 285 -7.52 -14.37 14.92
N TRP A 286 -6.30 -14.71 15.30
CA TRP A 286 -5.76 -16.05 15.16
C TRP A 286 -6.54 -17.06 16.01
N ALA A 287 -6.95 -16.70 17.23
CA ALA A 287 -7.72 -17.55 18.13
C ALA A 287 -9.06 -17.96 17.52
N THR A 288 -9.65 -17.16 16.64
CA THR A 288 -10.91 -17.54 15.94
C THR A 288 -10.74 -18.75 15.03
N GLY A 289 -9.53 -19.03 14.56
CA GLY A 289 -9.24 -20.22 13.74
C GLY A 289 -9.44 -21.57 14.45
N PHE A 290 -9.62 -21.56 15.76
CA PHE A 290 -9.89 -22.76 16.58
C PHE A 290 -11.36 -22.88 17.01
N ILE A 291 -12.23 -21.97 16.58
CA ILE A 291 -13.67 -21.98 16.90
C ILE A 291 -14.42 -22.74 15.79
N HIS A 292 -15.22 -23.74 16.15
CA HIS A 292 -15.92 -24.59 15.19
C HIS A 292 -16.99 -23.87 14.35
N HIS A 293 -17.64 -22.85 14.89
CA HIS A 293 -18.68 -22.06 14.21
C HIS A 293 -18.43 -20.58 14.48
N VAL A 294 -17.40 -20.06 13.81
CA VAL A 294 -17.02 -18.67 13.99
C VAL A 294 -18.01 -17.74 13.28
N ALA A 295 -18.52 -16.73 13.98
CA ALA A 295 -19.33 -15.69 13.37
C ALA A 295 -18.48 -14.62 12.69
N LEU A 296 -19.03 -13.96 11.67
CA LEU A 296 -18.33 -12.90 10.94
C LEU A 296 -17.82 -11.78 11.89
N ALA A 297 -18.64 -11.39 12.86
CA ALA A 297 -18.26 -10.37 13.83
C ALA A 297 -17.06 -10.76 14.69
N GLU A 298 -16.92 -12.06 15.05
CA GLU A 298 -15.81 -12.56 15.86
C GLU A 298 -14.47 -12.43 15.13
N ILE A 299 -14.48 -12.47 13.80
CA ILE A 299 -13.28 -12.23 12.97
C ILE A 299 -13.08 -10.74 12.72
N LEU A 300 -14.16 -10.03 12.34
CA LEU A 300 -14.05 -8.63 11.91
C LEU A 300 -13.76 -7.67 13.07
N ILE A 301 -14.27 -7.91 14.28
CA ILE A 301 -14.03 -7.03 15.42
C ILE A 301 -12.53 -6.95 15.76
N PRO A 302 -11.81 -8.06 16.03
CA PRO A 302 -10.39 -7.96 16.31
C PRO A 302 -9.59 -7.48 15.09
N PHE A 303 -10.03 -7.80 13.87
CA PHE A 303 -9.39 -7.27 12.66
C PHE A 303 -9.56 -5.74 12.55
N CYS A 304 -10.72 -5.19 12.87
CA CYS A 304 -10.92 -3.74 12.92
C CYS A 304 -10.03 -3.07 13.98
N VAL A 305 -9.83 -3.70 15.14
CA VAL A 305 -8.89 -3.21 16.15
C VAL A 305 -7.46 -3.20 15.61
N MET A 306 -7.05 -4.24 14.87
CA MET A 306 -5.77 -4.28 14.16
C MET A 306 -5.68 -3.14 13.12
N ALA A 307 -6.75 -2.88 12.38
CA ALA A 307 -6.79 -1.80 11.40
C ALA A 307 -6.64 -0.42 12.04
N ILE A 308 -7.24 -0.18 13.21
CA ILE A 308 -7.02 1.03 14.02
C ILE A 308 -5.53 1.15 14.39
N ALA A 309 -4.93 0.07 14.90
CA ALA A 309 -3.51 0.06 15.26
C ALA A 309 -2.62 0.38 14.05
N ASN A 310 -2.87 -0.24 12.89
CA ASN A 310 -2.13 0.01 11.65
C ASN A 310 -2.25 1.45 11.18
N GLY A 311 -3.46 2.02 11.19
CA GLY A 311 -3.71 3.42 10.83
C GLY A 311 -2.90 4.40 11.70
N ALA A 312 -2.69 4.06 12.97
CA ALA A 312 -1.90 4.85 13.90
C ALA A 312 -0.38 4.59 13.79
N ILE A 313 0.04 3.35 13.55
CA ILE A 313 1.44 2.95 13.45
C ILE A 313 2.10 3.54 12.20
N TYR A 314 1.44 3.48 11.04
CA TYR A 314 2.04 3.83 9.75
C TYR A 314 2.65 5.23 9.70
N PRO A 315 1.93 6.32 10.05
CA PRO A 315 2.52 7.65 9.99
C PRO A 315 3.71 7.82 10.93
N ILE A 316 3.72 7.15 12.09
CA ILE A 316 4.81 7.20 13.06
C ILE A 316 6.08 6.56 12.49
N VAL A 317 5.98 5.31 12.04
CA VAL A 317 7.16 4.55 11.61
C VAL A 317 7.71 5.06 10.28
N VAL A 318 6.85 5.51 9.35
CA VAL A 318 7.28 6.13 8.10
C VAL A 318 8.05 7.42 8.37
N ALA A 319 7.51 8.31 9.20
CA ALA A 319 8.19 9.54 9.57
C ALA A 319 9.53 9.28 10.26
N GLN A 320 9.58 8.31 11.17
CA GLN A 320 10.81 7.95 11.89
C GLN A 320 11.87 7.30 10.99
N ALA A 321 11.45 6.53 9.98
CA ALA A 321 12.36 5.94 9.00
C ALA A 321 13.02 7.01 8.10
N LEU A 322 12.24 8.00 7.67
CA LEU A 322 12.70 9.02 6.72
C LEU A 322 13.47 10.17 7.38
N ARG A 323 13.19 10.47 8.65
CA ARG A 323 13.79 11.60 9.39
C ARG A 323 15.31 11.66 9.36
N PRO A 324 16.08 10.53 9.43
CA PRO A 324 17.55 10.58 9.38
C PRO A 324 18.12 10.95 8.00
N PHE A 325 17.29 10.98 6.94
CA PHE A 325 17.72 11.13 5.55
C PHE A 325 17.01 12.26 4.82
N PRO A 326 17.06 13.51 5.30
CA PRO A 326 16.31 14.62 4.69
C PRO A 326 16.76 14.92 3.25
N GLN A 327 18.04 14.66 2.91
CA GLN A 327 18.60 14.88 1.59
C GLN A 327 18.34 13.75 0.60
N ALA A 328 17.88 12.57 1.08
CA ALA A 328 17.60 11.38 0.27
C ALA A 328 16.21 10.80 0.55
N THR A 329 15.25 11.64 0.97
CA THR A 329 13.91 11.21 1.39
C THR A 329 13.19 10.40 0.30
N GLY A 330 13.29 10.81 -0.97
CA GLY A 330 12.67 10.09 -2.08
C GLY A 330 13.24 8.69 -2.27
N ARG A 331 14.56 8.55 -2.20
CA ARG A 331 15.24 7.24 -2.31
C ARG A 331 14.96 6.34 -1.11
N ALA A 332 14.93 6.91 0.10
CA ALA A 332 14.58 6.19 1.32
C ALA A 332 13.12 5.72 1.30
N ALA A 333 12.19 6.55 0.83
CA ALA A 333 10.77 6.18 0.67
C ALA A 333 10.57 5.09 -0.38
N ALA A 334 11.26 5.17 -1.53
CA ALA A 334 11.18 4.15 -2.58
C ALA A 334 11.66 2.78 -2.06
N LEU A 335 12.81 2.74 -1.39
CA LEU A 335 13.32 1.50 -0.78
C LEU A 335 12.39 0.96 0.30
N GLN A 336 11.84 1.84 1.18
CA GLN A 336 10.87 1.47 2.20
C GLN A 336 9.64 0.81 1.59
N ASN A 337 9.05 1.42 0.56
CA ASN A 337 7.85 0.90 -0.10
C ASN A 337 8.12 -0.42 -0.83
N THR A 338 9.30 -0.55 -1.46
CA THR A 338 9.69 -1.81 -2.10
C THR A 338 9.85 -2.95 -1.10
N LEU A 339 10.52 -2.69 0.03
CA LEU A 339 10.68 -3.69 1.09
C LEU A 339 9.34 -4.06 1.73
N GLN A 340 8.47 -3.07 1.93
CA GLN A 340 7.11 -3.28 2.43
C GLN A 340 6.30 -4.17 1.49
N LEU A 341 6.24 -3.84 0.20
CA LEU A 341 5.51 -4.63 -0.79
C LEU A 341 6.14 -6.01 -1.01
N GLY A 342 7.46 -6.12 -0.93
CA GLY A 342 8.16 -7.41 -0.97
C GLY A 342 7.73 -8.33 0.17
N LEU A 343 7.61 -7.82 1.40
CA LEU A 343 7.13 -8.61 2.53
C LEU A 343 5.63 -8.93 2.40
N CYS A 344 4.82 -8.00 1.88
CA CYS A 344 3.41 -8.25 1.55
C CYS A 344 3.26 -9.36 0.50
N PHE A 345 4.10 -9.35 -0.54
CA PHE A 345 4.16 -10.43 -1.52
C PHE A 345 4.47 -11.78 -0.87
N LEU A 346 5.50 -11.86 -0.03
CA LEU A 346 5.87 -13.11 0.65
C LEU A 346 4.73 -13.62 1.55
N ALA A 347 4.12 -12.75 2.33
CA ALA A 347 2.99 -13.12 3.19
C ALA A 347 1.79 -13.61 2.36
N SER A 348 1.43 -12.89 1.30
CA SER A 348 0.37 -13.27 0.37
C SER A 348 0.67 -14.60 -0.34
N LEU A 349 1.91 -14.84 -0.75
CA LEU A 349 2.33 -16.07 -1.40
C LEU A 349 2.22 -17.28 -0.45
N VAL A 350 2.64 -17.14 0.81
CA VAL A 350 2.52 -18.20 1.82
C VAL A 350 1.05 -18.52 2.09
N VAL A 351 0.18 -17.52 2.21
CA VAL A 351 -1.26 -17.72 2.34
C VAL A 351 -1.80 -18.47 1.11
N SER A 352 -1.44 -18.07 -0.08
CA SER A 352 -1.89 -18.68 -1.33
C SER A 352 -1.46 -20.15 -1.44
N TRP A 353 -0.24 -20.45 -1.02
CA TRP A 353 0.31 -21.80 -1.11
C TRP A 353 -0.34 -22.77 -0.10
N LEU A 354 -0.69 -22.27 1.07
CA LEU A 354 -1.26 -23.06 2.18
C LEU A 354 -2.78 -22.83 2.35
N ILE A 355 -3.49 -22.43 1.31
CA ILE A 355 -4.90 -21.98 1.36
C ILE A 355 -5.91 -23.12 1.69
N ALA A 356 -5.47 -24.34 1.87
CA ALA A 356 -6.36 -25.48 2.16
C ALA A 356 -7.19 -25.29 3.45
N THR A 357 -6.70 -24.51 4.40
CA THR A 357 -7.43 -24.08 5.60
C THR A 357 -7.36 -22.55 5.71
N PRO A 358 -8.20 -21.82 4.94
CA PRO A 358 -7.99 -20.39 4.69
C PRO A 358 -7.91 -19.56 5.97
N LEU A 359 -8.82 -19.78 6.93
CA LEU A 359 -8.86 -19.01 8.19
C LEU A 359 -7.59 -19.22 9.03
N LEU A 360 -7.25 -20.49 9.31
CA LEU A 360 -6.10 -20.80 10.16
C LEU A 360 -4.78 -20.40 9.49
N THR A 361 -4.63 -20.66 8.19
CA THR A 361 -3.44 -20.26 7.43
C THR A 361 -3.24 -18.75 7.42
N THR A 362 -4.29 -18.01 7.05
CA THR A 362 -4.23 -16.54 6.95
C THR A 362 -3.86 -15.92 8.30
N THR A 363 -4.56 -16.33 9.36
CA THR A 363 -4.33 -15.79 10.71
C THR A 363 -2.99 -16.21 11.30
N SER A 364 -2.48 -17.40 10.95
CA SER A 364 -1.12 -17.84 11.36
C SER A 364 -0.04 -17.03 10.67
N VAL A 365 -0.19 -16.72 9.37
CA VAL A 365 0.72 -15.80 8.67
C VAL A 365 0.67 -14.42 9.31
N MET A 366 -0.52 -13.91 9.65
CA MET A 366 -0.66 -12.65 10.38
C MET A 366 0.07 -12.70 11.74
N LEU A 367 0.00 -13.80 12.45
CA LEU A 367 0.70 -13.97 13.73
C LEU A 367 2.23 -13.88 13.59
N THR A 368 2.82 -14.41 12.52
CA THR A 368 4.27 -14.26 12.28
C THR A 368 4.70 -12.80 12.12
N THR A 369 3.83 -11.95 11.61
CA THR A 369 4.14 -10.52 11.43
C THR A 369 4.27 -9.79 12.77
N VAL A 370 3.63 -10.27 13.84
CA VAL A 370 3.80 -9.73 15.20
C VAL A 370 5.25 -9.92 15.67
N LEU A 371 5.84 -11.09 15.40
CA LEU A 371 7.25 -11.35 15.73
C LEU A 371 8.19 -10.42 14.93
N LEU A 372 7.91 -10.24 13.64
CA LEU A 372 8.69 -9.33 12.79
C LEU A 372 8.57 -7.88 13.28
N ALA A 373 7.39 -7.43 13.66
CA ALA A 373 7.18 -6.09 14.22
C ALA A 373 7.95 -5.90 15.56
N ALA A 374 7.94 -6.92 16.42
CA ALA A 374 8.70 -6.92 17.68
C ALA A 374 10.23 -6.87 17.42
N VAL A 375 10.73 -7.62 16.44
CA VAL A 375 12.15 -7.55 16.01
C VAL A 375 12.46 -6.14 15.51
N GLY A 376 11.61 -5.56 14.65
CA GLY A 376 11.77 -4.20 14.15
C GLY A 376 11.83 -3.17 15.28
N TYR A 377 10.97 -3.32 16.29
CA TYR A 377 10.95 -2.45 17.45
C TYR A 377 12.25 -2.55 18.27
N LYS A 378 12.76 -3.74 18.53
CA LYS A 378 14.05 -3.95 19.22
C LYS A 378 15.21 -3.35 18.42
N MET A 379 15.22 -3.48 17.09
CA MET A 379 16.27 -2.91 16.24
C MET A 379 16.35 -1.38 16.34
N GLN A 380 15.20 -0.68 16.37
CA GLN A 380 15.20 0.78 16.48
C GLN A 380 15.51 1.28 17.90
N SER A 381 15.15 0.51 18.93
CA SER A 381 15.31 0.89 20.35
C SER A 381 16.75 0.97 20.83
N GLN A 382 17.70 0.32 20.14
CA GLN A 382 19.10 0.19 20.60
C GLN A 382 19.95 1.47 20.51
N LYS A 383 19.43 2.63 20.08
CA LYS A 383 20.14 3.92 20.11
C LYS A 383 19.30 5.01 20.77
N ALA A 384 19.11 4.90 22.06
CA ALA A 384 18.55 5.99 22.89
C ALA A 384 19.47 6.37 24.06
N GLY A 385 20.77 6.22 23.87
CA GLY A 385 21.74 6.56 24.91
C GLY A 385 22.90 7.38 24.37
N THR A 386 22.67 8.60 23.92
CA THR A 386 23.59 9.73 24.07
C THR A 386 22.83 11.00 23.62
N PRO A 387 22.60 11.99 24.47
CA PRO A 387 22.29 13.32 23.99
C PRO A 387 23.53 13.80 23.24
N GLN A 388 23.39 14.12 21.96
CA GLN A 388 24.39 14.97 21.32
C GLN A 388 24.37 16.29 22.11
N THR A 389 25.37 16.48 22.90
CA THR A 389 25.75 17.78 23.47
C THR A 389 25.88 18.72 22.26
N ASP A 390 24.98 19.65 22.24
CA ASP A 390 24.96 20.81 21.37
C ASP A 390 26.31 21.51 21.54
N ASP A 391 27.11 21.52 20.48
CA ASP A 391 28.35 22.26 20.41
C ASP A 391 28.00 23.73 20.63
N ARG A 392 28.38 24.20 21.80
CA ARG A 392 28.39 25.62 22.15
C ARG A 392 29.10 26.37 21.06
N VAL A 393 28.39 27.18 20.34
CA VAL A 393 28.93 28.31 19.59
C VAL A 393 29.65 29.17 20.63
N GLN A 394 30.94 29.05 20.69
CA GLN A 394 31.79 30.02 21.38
C GLN A 394 31.69 31.33 20.61
N ILE A 395 30.86 32.21 21.13
CA ILE A 395 30.97 33.64 20.80
C ILE A 395 32.25 34.10 21.45
N ALA A 396 33.32 34.14 20.70
CA ALA A 396 34.51 34.85 21.05
C ALA A 396 34.21 36.35 20.96
N HIS A 397 33.89 36.98 22.05
CA HIS A 397 34.13 38.40 22.22
C HIS A 397 35.62 38.64 22.19
N GLY A 398 36.12 39.15 21.08
CA GLY A 398 37.41 39.83 21.02
C GLY A 398 37.19 41.29 21.31
N GLU A 399 37.36 41.68 22.62
CA GLU A 399 37.76 43.01 22.95
C GLU A 399 39.23 43.18 22.59
N SER A 400 39.55 44.29 21.96
CA SER A 400 40.60 45.22 22.40
C SER A 400 41.27 45.98 21.25
N HIS A 401 41.26 47.25 21.49
CA HIS A 401 42.09 48.34 20.96
C HIS A 401 41.89 48.83 19.52
#